data_02ca0088732b5b880bd3e6170d689b48
#
_entry.id   02ca0088732b5b880bd3e6170d689b48
#
_cell.length_a   1.000
_cell.length_b   1.000
_cell.length_c   1.000
_cell.angle_alpha   90.00
_cell.angle_beta   90.00
_cell.angle_gamma   90.00
#
_symmetry.space_group_name_H-M   'P 1'
#
loop_
_entity.id
_entity.type
_entity.pdbx_description
1 polymer ?
#
loop_
_entity_poly.entity_id
_entity_poly.type
_entity_poly.pdbx_seq_one_letter_code
_entity_poly.pdbx_strand_id
1 'polypeptide(L)'
;MDIASLAGIILGAVMFVFGVFSNGGFEALKNMVDSASIIITVGGSISGVLAAHKLPDFINGLKGITLTFKEKAEDPAETIKKIIDLSNVARKEGLLALEEAANDIEDDFMKKGVMLVVDGTDPDLVRGIMETSLSCMEERHKKVIAFWEKWAELGPAWGMIGTLIGLINMLKNLEDASSIGPAMSVALVTTLYGSLIANWLCNPTASKLKVNNEREVAIKEMIVEGLLSIQAGENPRVIEEKLKSFLTPQAAGSLGEGDEAAGGEA
;
A
#
# COMPACT_ATOMS: atom_id res chain seq x y z
N MET A 1 -5.51 -10.63 6.45
CA MET A 1 -4.55 -9.78 7.20
C MET A 1 -3.15 -10.13 6.73
N ASP A 2 -2.36 -9.14 6.36
CA ASP A 2 -0.97 -9.38 5.97
C ASP A 2 -0.11 -9.74 7.19
N ILE A 3 0.10 -11.06 7.36
CA ILE A 3 0.86 -11.64 8.47
C ILE A 3 2.31 -11.16 8.46
N ALA A 4 2.91 -10.97 7.28
CA ALA A 4 4.30 -10.55 7.15
C ALA A 4 4.52 -9.12 7.66
N SER A 5 3.63 -8.18 7.30
CA SER A 5 3.70 -6.79 7.78
C SER A 5 3.49 -6.69 9.29
N LEU A 6 2.51 -7.44 9.83
CA LEU A 6 2.26 -7.46 11.28
C LEU A 6 3.43 -8.08 12.04
N ALA A 7 3.92 -9.24 11.59
CA ALA A 7 5.06 -9.93 12.19
C ALA A 7 6.32 -9.06 12.15
N GLY A 8 6.59 -8.37 11.04
CA GLY A 8 7.75 -7.47 10.90
C GLY A 8 7.72 -6.31 11.89
N ILE A 9 6.57 -5.65 12.06
CA ILE A 9 6.42 -4.55 13.01
C ILE A 9 6.57 -5.05 14.46
N ILE A 10 5.92 -6.17 14.81
CA ILE A 10 6.01 -6.74 16.16
C ILE A 10 7.45 -7.20 16.46
N LEU A 11 8.09 -7.90 15.52
CA LEU A 11 9.46 -8.35 15.68
C LEU A 11 10.43 -7.17 15.87
N GLY A 12 10.26 -6.10 15.08
CA GLY A 12 11.02 -4.86 15.25
C GLY A 12 10.85 -4.24 16.63
N ALA A 13 9.59 -4.18 17.15
CA ALA A 13 9.31 -3.70 18.51
C ALA A 13 10.02 -4.54 19.59
N VAL A 14 9.88 -5.87 19.48
CA VAL A 14 10.48 -6.82 20.42
C VAL A 14 12.00 -6.67 20.44
N MET A 15 12.64 -6.65 19.25
CA MET A 15 14.07 -6.50 19.13
C MET A 15 14.58 -5.15 19.66
N PHE A 16 13.86 -4.06 19.39
CA PHE A 16 14.19 -2.73 19.92
C PHE A 16 14.12 -2.74 21.44
N VAL A 17 13.00 -3.17 22.03
CA VAL A 17 12.81 -3.22 23.48
C VAL A 17 13.82 -4.14 24.15
N PHE A 18 14.05 -5.33 23.56
CA PHE A 18 15.04 -6.29 24.08
C PHE A 18 16.48 -5.73 24.02
N GLY A 19 16.85 -5.06 22.93
CA GLY A 19 18.17 -4.43 22.78
C GLY A 19 18.40 -3.34 23.83
N VAL A 20 17.40 -2.49 24.06
CA VAL A 20 17.46 -1.44 25.10
C VAL A 20 17.53 -2.06 26.49
N PHE A 21 16.67 -3.04 26.77
CA PHE A 21 16.64 -3.72 28.05
C PHE A 21 17.97 -4.45 28.39
N SER A 22 18.57 -5.10 27.39
CA SER A 22 19.85 -5.78 27.54
C SER A 22 21.01 -4.84 27.84
N ASN A 23 20.91 -3.57 27.42
CA ASN A 23 21.97 -2.57 27.65
C ASN A 23 21.91 -1.90 29.04
N GLY A 24 20.69 -1.73 29.62
CA GLY A 24 20.57 -1.02 30.91
C GLY A 24 19.28 -1.31 31.68
N GLY A 25 18.61 -2.41 31.36
CA GLY A 25 17.40 -2.84 32.06
C GLY A 25 16.23 -1.88 31.92
N PHE A 26 15.35 -1.85 32.90
CA PHE A 26 14.17 -0.97 32.95
C PHE A 26 14.51 0.52 32.99
N GLU A 27 15.63 0.90 33.62
CA GLU A 27 16.07 2.29 33.68
C GLU A 27 16.44 2.83 32.31
N ALA A 28 17.06 2.04 31.44
CA ALA A 28 17.36 2.43 30.06
C ALA A 28 16.10 2.72 29.25
N LEU A 29 15.04 1.92 29.40
CA LEU A 29 13.74 2.16 28.76
C LEU A 29 13.10 3.46 29.26
N LYS A 30 13.15 3.71 30.57
CA LYS A 30 12.61 4.91 31.17
C LYS A 30 13.31 6.18 30.70
N ASN A 31 14.64 6.12 30.55
CA ASN A 31 15.45 7.23 30.07
C ASN A 31 15.19 7.58 28.59
N MET A 32 14.56 6.69 27.82
CA MET A 32 14.13 6.96 26.45
C MET A 32 12.79 7.66 26.35
N VAL A 33 12.07 7.84 27.46
CA VAL A 33 10.78 8.55 27.47
C VAL A 33 10.99 9.97 27.96
N ASP A 34 11.03 10.92 27.02
CA ASP A 34 11.16 12.34 27.32
C ASP A 34 10.03 13.14 26.66
N SER A 35 9.26 13.86 27.49
CA SER A 35 8.08 14.60 27.03
C SER A 35 8.42 15.74 26.07
N ALA A 36 9.53 16.44 26.33
CA ALA A 36 9.98 17.53 25.44
C ALA A 36 10.37 16.99 24.06
N SER A 37 11.09 15.87 24.01
CA SER A 37 11.47 15.18 22.79
C SER A 37 10.27 14.70 21.99
N ILE A 38 9.22 14.18 22.66
CA ILE A 38 7.97 13.78 21.98
C ILE A 38 7.30 15.00 21.33
N ILE A 39 7.12 16.09 22.07
CA ILE A 39 6.48 17.31 21.56
C ILE A 39 7.25 17.86 20.35
N ILE A 40 8.57 17.97 20.46
CA ILE A 40 9.40 18.52 19.38
C ILE A 40 9.35 17.62 18.15
N THR A 41 9.60 16.33 18.29
CA THR A 41 9.79 15.44 17.13
C THR A 41 8.46 14.95 16.56
N VAL A 42 7.59 14.38 17.40
CA VAL A 42 6.31 13.85 16.94
C VAL A 42 5.36 15.01 16.61
N GLY A 43 5.19 15.97 17.55
CA GLY A 43 4.32 17.12 17.31
C GLY A 43 4.79 17.98 16.15
N GLY A 44 6.10 18.26 16.07
CA GLY A 44 6.68 19.03 14.98
C GLY A 44 6.54 18.34 13.61
N SER A 45 6.87 17.05 13.52
CA SER A 45 6.76 16.32 12.25
C SER A 45 5.31 16.19 11.77
N ILE A 46 4.36 15.90 12.67
CA ILE A 46 2.93 15.86 12.34
C ILE A 46 2.43 17.23 11.87
N SER A 47 2.82 18.31 12.54
CA SER A 47 2.43 19.67 12.14
C SER A 47 2.99 20.02 10.76
N GLY A 48 4.22 19.60 10.47
CA GLY A 48 4.82 19.78 9.15
C GLY A 48 4.10 19.00 8.04
N VAL A 49 3.70 17.77 8.31
CA VAL A 49 2.88 16.98 7.38
C VAL A 49 1.50 17.62 7.17
N LEU A 50 0.87 18.10 8.24
CA LEU A 50 -0.43 18.79 8.16
C LEU A 50 -0.32 20.07 7.31
N ALA A 51 0.75 20.83 7.46
CA ALA A 51 1.00 22.03 6.67
C ALA A 51 1.26 21.72 5.18
N ALA A 52 1.77 20.53 4.86
CA ALA A 52 2.06 20.09 3.50
C ALA A 52 0.86 19.53 2.74
N HIS A 53 -0.25 19.20 3.42
CA HIS A 53 -1.40 18.51 2.83
C HIS A 53 -2.71 19.27 3.10
N LYS A 54 -3.70 19.07 2.23
CA LYS A 54 -5.08 19.48 2.54
C LYS A 54 -5.65 18.59 3.65
N LEU A 55 -6.49 19.14 4.51
CA LEU A 55 -7.06 18.41 5.66
C LEU A 55 -7.72 17.06 5.29
N PRO A 56 -8.51 16.94 4.20
CA PRO A 56 -9.04 15.65 3.78
C PRO A 56 -7.96 14.63 3.40
N ASP A 57 -6.89 15.06 2.71
CA ASP A 57 -5.79 14.19 2.29
C ASP A 57 -4.96 13.76 3.51
N PHE A 58 -4.78 14.65 4.50
CA PHE A 58 -4.14 14.31 5.78
C PHE A 58 -4.90 13.22 6.54
N ILE A 59 -6.23 13.36 6.67
CA ILE A 59 -7.08 12.36 7.35
C ILE A 59 -7.06 11.03 6.60
N ASN A 60 -7.13 11.07 5.25
CA ASN A 60 -7.06 9.87 4.42
C ASN A 60 -5.66 9.22 4.51
N GLY A 61 -4.61 10.01 4.58
CA GLY A 61 -3.24 9.54 4.81
C GLY A 61 -3.12 8.75 6.10
N LEU A 62 -3.62 9.28 7.22
CA LEU A 62 -3.64 8.57 8.50
C LEU A 62 -4.44 7.25 8.44
N LYS A 63 -5.60 7.26 7.78
CA LYS A 63 -6.39 6.04 7.57
C LYS A 63 -5.67 5.01 6.70
N GLY A 64 -4.75 5.44 5.84
CA GLY A 64 -3.95 4.57 4.96
C GLY A 64 -3.19 3.48 5.71
N ILE A 65 -2.82 3.69 6.98
CA ILE A 65 -2.17 2.66 7.80
C ILE A 65 -3.03 1.39 7.91
N THR A 66 -4.35 1.52 7.95
CA THR A 66 -5.24 0.35 8.04
C THR A 66 -5.23 -0.49 6.77
N LEU A 67 -4.87 0.13 5.62
CA LEU A 67 -4.79 -0.56 4.33
C LEU A 67 -3.53 -1.43 4.23
N THR A 68 -2.48 -1.12 5.01
CA THR A 68 -1.26 -1.97 5.06
C THR A 68 -1.52 -3.33 5.70
N PHE A 69 -2.52 -3.41 6.57
CA PHE A 69 -2.91 -4.64 7.26
C PHE A 69 -4.10 -5.37 6.62
N LYS A 70 -4.82 -4.71 5.70
CA LYS A 70 -5.89 -5.35 4.93
C LYS A 70 -5.29 -5.98 3.68
N GLU A 71 -5.27 -7.28 3.65
CA GLU A 71 -5.01 -8.04 2.44
C GLU A 71 -6.29 -8.05 1.59
N LYS A 72 -6.41 -7.10 0.66
CA LYS A 72 -7.31 -7.20 -0.49
C LYS A 72 -6.50 -7.90 -1.61
N ALA A 73 -6.26 -9.17 -1.42
CA ALA A 73 -5.64 -9.96 -2.46
C ALA A 73 -6.75 -10.50 -3.37
N GLU A 74 -7.13 -9.74 -4.39
CA GLU A 74 -7.67 -10.35 -5.59
C GLU A 74 -6.56 -11.24 -6.15
N ASP A 75 -6.82 -12.53 -6.23
CA ASP A 75 -5.88 -13.45 -6.86
C ASP A 75 -5.94 -13.21 -8.37
N PRO A 76 -4.81 -12.82 -9.02
CA PRO A 76 -4.80 -12.63 -10.46
C PRO A 76 -5.28 -13.88 -11.21
N ALA A 77 -5.01 -15.09 -10.70
CA ALA A 77 -5.46 -16.34 -11.28
C ALA A 77 -6.99 -16.49 -11.23
N GLU A 78 -7.61 -16.07 -10.12
CA GLU A 78 -9.07 -16.07 -10.00
C GLU A 78 -9.70 -15.02 -10.94
N THR A 79 -9.08 -13.87 -11.07
CA THR A 79 -9.53 -12.83 -12.00
C THR A 79 -9.48 -13.31 -13.45
N ILE A 80 -8.43 -14.02 -13.85
CA ILE A 80 -8.32 -14.64 -15.19
C ILE A 80 -9.47 -15.64 -15.39
N LYS A 81 -9.72 -16.54 -14.43
CA LYS A 81 -10.84 -17.49 -14.53
C LYS A 81 -12.18 -16.80 -14.75
N LYS A 82 -12.47 -15.75 -13.96
CA LYS A 82 -13.70 -14.93 -14.14
C LYS A 82 -13.80 -14.34 -15.55
N ILE A 83 -12.69 -13.81 -16.10
CA ILE A 83 -12.66 -13.27 -17.47
C ILE A 83 -12.91 -14.37 -18.49
N ILE A 84 -12.31 -15.55 -18.32
CA ILE A 84 -12.52 -16.69 -19.23
C ILE A 84 -13.98 -17.18 -19.16
N ASP A 85 -14.58 -17.25 -17.98
CA ASP A 85 -15.98 -17.60 -17.81
C ASP A 85 -16.90 -16.61 -18.53
N LEU A 86 -16.66 -15.31 -18.35
CA LEU A 86 -17.37 -14.26 -19.10
C LEU A 86 -17.18 -14.40 -20.62
N SER A 87 -15.97 -14.71 -21.08
CA SER A 87 -15.68 -14.95 -22.50
C SER A 87 -16.47 -16.14 -23.05
N ASN A 88 -16.60 -17.23 -22.28
CA ASN A 88 -17.37 -18.39 -22.66
C ASN A 88 -18.88 -18.08 -22.75
N VAL A 89 -19.42 -17.30 -21.81
CA VAL A 89 -20.82 -16.82 -21.84
C VAL A 89 -21.06 -15.96 -23.08
N ALA A 90 -20.20 -14.94 -23.30
CA ALA A 90 -20.29 -14.06 -24.46
C ALA A 90 -20.27 -14.81 -25.80
N ARG A 91 -19.46 -15.86 -25.89
CA ARG A 91 -19.33 -16.67 -27.11
C ARG A 91 -20.52 -17.60 -27.38
N LYS A 92 -21.13 -18.15 -26.32
CA LYS A 92 -22.26 -19.08 -26.41
C LYS A 92 -23.59 -18.35 -26.59
N GLU A 93 -23.78 -17.29 -25.87
CA GLU A 93 -25.08 -16.63 -25.68
C GLU A 93 -25.10 -15.18 -26.18
N GLY A 94 -23.94 -14.66 -26.59
CA GLY A 94 -23.78 -13.29 -27.08
C GLY A 94 -23.45 -12.30 -25.95
N LEU A 95 -23.00 -11.09 -26.34
CA LEU A 95 -22.55 -10.06 -25.39
C LEU A 95 -23.65 -9.58 -24.43
N LEU A 96 -24.93 -9.63 -24.84
CA LEU A 96 -26.05 -9.24 -23.99
C LEU A 96 -26.22 -10.16 -22.78
N ALA A 97 -25.84 -11.42 -22.87
CA ALA A 97 -25.91 -12.37 -21.74
C ALA A 97 -24.92 -12.01 -20.61
N LEU A 98 -23.91 -11.18 -20.90
CA LEU A 98 -22.98 -10.68 -19.87
C LEU A 98 -23.66 -9.76 -18.86
N GLU A 99 -24.82 -9.17 -19.16
CA GLU A 99 -25.58 -8.32 -18.22
C GLU A 99 -26.01 -9.12 -16.98
N GLU A 100 -26.49 -10.35 -17.18
CA GLU A 100 -26.86 -11.22 -16.08
C GLU A 100 -25.62 -11.67 -15.29
N ALA A 101 -24.55 -12.08 -15.98
CA ALA A 101 -23.28 -12.46 -15.35
C ALA A 101 -22.62 -11.32 -14.57
N ALA A 102 -22.84 -10.05 -14.98
CA ALA A 102 -22.31 -8.88 -14.29
C ALA A 102 -22.91 -8.66 -12.89
N ASN A 103 -24.10 -9.23 -12.60
CA ASN A 103 -24.71 -9.10 -11.28
C ASN A 103 -23.93 -9.84 -10.19
N ASP A 104 -23.24 -10.92 -10.54
CA ASP A 104 -22.45 -11.75 -9.63
C ASP A 104 -21.01 -11.23 -9.46
N ILE A 105 -20.63 -10.17 -10.19
CA ILE A 105 -19.30 -9.59 -10.11
C ILE A 105 -19.23 -8.62 -8.91
N GLU A 106 -18.37 -8.93 -7.93
CA GLU A 106 -18.14 -8.10 -6.75
C GLU A 106 -17.26 -6.88 -7.04
N ASP A 107 -16.36 -6.97 -8.05
CA ASP A 107 -15.46 -5.89 -8.43
C ASP A 107 -16.18 -4.85 -9.27
N ASP A 108 -16.38 -3.64 -8.70
CA ASP A 108 -17.07 -2.54 -9.37
C ASP A 108 -16.38 -2.08 -10.66
N PHE A 109 -15.05 -2.21 -10.76
CA PHE A 109 -14.31 -1.83 -11.94
C PHE A 109 -14.56 -2.82 -13.09
N MET A 110 -14.48 -4.12 -12.83
CA MET A 110 -14.80 -5.17 -13.80
C MET A 110 -16.27 -5.07 -14.21
N LYS A 111 -17.19 -4.94 -13.26
CA LYS A 111 -18.63 -4.77 -13.52
C LYS A 111 -18.91 -3.60 -14.44
N LYS A 112 -18.31 -2.44 -14.17
CA LYS A 112 -18.43 -1.25 -15.03
C LYS A 112 -17.95 -1.53 -16.46
N GLY A 113 -16.81 -2.21 -16.61
CA GLY A 113 -16.27 -2.56 -17.92
C GLY A 113 -17.15 -3.53 -18.69
N VAL A 114 -17.70 -4.56 -18.02
CA VAL A 114 -18.66 -5.50 -18.61
C VAL A 114 -19.91 -4.76 -19.11
N MET A 115 -20.46 -3.85 -18.33
CA MET A 115 -21.65 -3.06 -18.73
C MET A 115 -21.37 -2.20 -19.95
N LEU A 116 -20.19 -1.58 -20.07
CA LEU A 116 -19.82 -0.82 -21.26
C LEU A 116 -19.76 -1.69 -22.52
N VAL A 117 -19.29 -2.95 -22.38
CA VAL A 117 -19.25 -3.93 -23.48
C VAL A 117 -20.67 -4.36 -23.86
N VAL A 118 -21.55 -4.63 -22.89
CA VAL A 118 -22.96 -4.99 -23.09
C VAL A 118 -23.71 -3.88 -23.82
N ASP A 119 -23.46 -2.62 -23.46
CA ASP A 119 -24.07 -1.44 -24.08
C ASP A 119 -23.59 -1.21 -25.53
N GLY A 120 -22.66 -2.03 -26.02
CA GLY A 120 -22.13 -1.89 -27.40
C GLY A 120 -21.25 -0.65 -27.58
N THR A 121 -20.65 -0.14 -26.51
CA THR A 121 -19.73 1.00 -26.56
C THR A 121 -18.53 0.65 -27.43
N ASP A 122 -18.05 1.62 -28.21
CA ASP A 122 -16.87 1.45 -29.06
C ASP A 122 -15.63 1.00 -28.24
N PRO A 123 -14.84 0.02 -28.72
CA PRO A 123 -13.71 -0.54 -27.96
C PRO A 123 -12.67 0.50 -27.52
N ASP A 124 -12.36 1.49 -28.36
CA ASP A 124 -11.42 2.56 -28.00
C ASP A 124 -11.98 3.46 -26.91
N LEU A 125 -13.30 3.66 -26.92
CA LEU A 125 -13.97 4.41 -25.86
C LEU A 125 -14.05 3.61 -24.56
N VAL A 126 -14.32 2.30 -24.59
CA VAL A 126 -14.24 1.41 -23.43
C VAL A 126 -12.86 1.48 -22.81
N ARG A 127 -11.81 1.31 -23.60
CA ARG A 127 -10.41 1.45 -23.17
C ARG A 127 -10.17 2.79 -22.50
N GLY A 128 -10.51 3.89 -23.14
CA GLY A 128 -10.27 5.24 -22.62
C GLY A 128 -10.99 5.52 -21.28
N ILE A 129 -12.25 5.05 -21.14
CA ILE A 129 -13.02 5.21 -19.89
C ILE A 129 -12.38 4.38 -18.76
N MET A 130 -11.98 3.14 -19.04
CA MET A 130 -11.39 2.25 -18.04
C MET A 130 -10.01 2.74 -17.60
N GLU A 131 -9.13 3.11 -18.55
CA GLU A 131 -7.81 3.68 -18.26
C GLU A 131 -7.89 4.98 -17.47
N THR A 132 -8.85 5.85 -17.79
CA THR A 132 -9.12 7.07 -17.02
C THR A 132 -9.53 6.74 -15.59
N SER A 133 -10.41 5.76 -15.41
CA SER A 133 -10.86 5.30 -14.09
C SER A 133 -9.69 4.74 -13.27
N LEU A 134 -8.81 3.96 -13.91
CA LEU A 134 -7.59 3.39 -13.32
C LEU A 134 -6.61 4.49 -12.90
N SER A 135 -6.32 5.43 -13.79
CA SER A 135 -5.44 6.57 -13.52
C SER A 135 -5.94 7.42 -12.33
N CYS A 136 -7.24 7.69 -12.26
CA CYS A 136 -7.84 8.40 -11.14
C CYS A 136 -7.75 7.62 -9.81
N MET A 137 -7.83 6.29 -9.86
CA MET A 137 -7.63 5.42 -8.70
C MET A 137 -6.19 5.49 -8.23
N GLU A 138 -5.24 5.31 -9.14
CA GLU A 138 -3.81 5.37 -8.87
C GLU A 138 -3.39 6.73 -8.27
N GLU A 139 -3.93 7.83 -8.79
CA GLU A 139 -3.70 9.18 -8.25
C GLU A 139 -4.17 9.31 -6.79
N ARG A 140 -5.32 8.72 -6.44
CA ARG A 140 -5.79 8.72 -5.05
C ARG A 140 -4.87 7.93 -4.13
N HIS A 141 -4.35 6.77 -4.59
CA HIS A 141 -3.39 5.96 -3.84
C HIS A 141 -2.05 6.68 -3.67
N LYS A 142 -1.53 7.32 -4.73
CA LYS A 142 -0.29 8.12 -4.69
C LYS A 142 -0.35 9.22 -3.64
N LYS A 143 -1.50 9.87 -3.42
CA LYS A 143 -1.66 10.88 -2.36
C LYS A 143 -1.49 10.30 -0.96
N VAL A 144 -2.03 9.09 -0.72
CA VAL A 144 -1.87 8.40 0.56
C VAL A 144 -0.42 7.95 0.77
N ILE A 145 0.23 7.45 -0.28
CA ILE A 145 1.65 7.07 -0.24
C ILE A 145 2.52 8.29 0.05
N ALA A 146 2.31 9.40 -0.66
CA ALA A 146 3.05 10.64 -0.50
C ALA A 146 2.93 11.22 0.92
N PHE A 147 1.80 11.03 1.60
CA PHE A 147 1.63 11.39 3.00
C PHE A 147 2.66 10.67 3.91
N TRP A 148 2.81 9.36 3.76
CA TRP A 148 3.74 8.56 4.55
C TRP A 148 5.19 8.83 4.21
N GLU A 149 5.50 9.04 2.92
CA GLU A 149 6.82 9.47 2.47
C GLU A 149 7.20 10.84 3.04
N LYS A 150 6.26 11.78 3.04
CA LYS A 150 6.51 13.11 3.62
C LYS A 150 6.73 13.06 5.12
N TRP A 151 6.02 12.19 5.83
CA TRP A 151 6.26 12.03 7.27
C TRP A 151 7.59 11.33 7.56
N ALA A 152 7.99 10.37 6.72
CA ALA A 152 9.31 9.74 6.79
C ALA A 152 10.45 10.75 6.62
N GLU A 153 10.29 11.74 5.74
CA GLU A 153 11.23 12.84 5.52
C GLU A 153 11.29 13.80 6.74
N LEU A 154 10.11 14.18 7.25
CA LEU A 154 10.00 15.18 8.30
C LEU A 154 10.37 14.65 9.70
N GLY A 155 10.21 13.35 9.96
CA GLY A 155 10.55 12.74 11.25
C GLY A 155 12.00 13.02 11.66
N PRO A 156 13.01 12.60 10.88
CA PRO A 156 14.43 12.89 11.17
C PRO A 156 14.77 14.37 11.13
N ALA A 157 14.13 15.16 10.26
CA ALA A 157 14.36 16.60 10.19
C ALA A 157 13.99 17.29 11.52
N TRP A 158 12.83 16.95 12.10
CA TRP A 158 12.43 17.44 13.41
C TRP A 158 13.26 16.84 14.56
N GLY A 159 13.73 15.60 14.40
CA GLY A 159 14.72 15.00 15.30
C GLY A 159 15.99 15.84 15.37
N MET A 160 16.52 16.27 14.23
CA MET A 160 17.69 17.13 14.14
C MET A 160 17.46 18.52 14.76
N ILE A 161 16.27 19.11 14.56
CA ILE A 161 15.89 20.36 15.22
C ILE A 161 15.95 20.19 16.75
N GLY A 162 15.42 19.06 17.27
CA GLY A 162 15.49 18.74 18.69
C GLY A 162 16.92 18.58 19.21
N THR A 163 17.80 17.96 18.41
CA THR A 163 19.24 17.87 18.73
C THR A 163 19.85 19.25 18.90
N LEU A 164 19.59 20.17 17.97
CA LEU A 164 20.10 21.55 18.05
C LEU A 164 19.57 22.28 19.28
N ILE A 165 18.28 22.11 19.60
CA ILE A 165 17.67 22.72 20.82
C ILE A 165 18.38 22.19 22.09
N GLY A 166 18.59 20.86 22.19
CA GLY A 166 19.29 20.26 23.31
C GLY A 166 20.72 20.78 23.46
N LEU A 167 21.47 20.84 22.35
CA LEU A 167 22.85 21.36 22.35
C LEU A 167 22.92 22.85 22.70
N ILE A 168 22.02 23.68 22.20
CA ILE A 168 21.94 25.11 22.55
C ILE A 168 21.69 25.27 24.04
N ASN A 169 20.78 24.49 24.61
CA ASN A 169 20.49 24.54 26.07
C ASN A 169 21.69 24.07 26.90
N MET A 170 22.38 23.02 26.44
CA MET A 170 23.61 22.55 27.07
C MET A 170 24.70 23.65 27.10
N LEU A 171 24.93 24.29 25.93
CA LEU A 171 25.95 25.34 25.81
C LEU A 171 25.65 26.59 26.67
N LYS A 172 24.39 26.93 26.84
CA LYS A 172 23.99 28.07 27.68
C LYS A 172 24.22 27.83 29.19
N ASN A 173 24.25 26.57 29.61
CA ASN A 173 24.34 26.18 31.02
C ASN A 173 25.61 25.38 31.31
N LEU A 174 26.71 25.61 30.57
CA LEU A 174 27.97 24.85 30.73
C LEU A 174 28.58 24.96 32.13
N GLU A 175 28.30 26.04 32.85
CA GLU A 175 28.79 26.25 34.23
C GLU A 175 28.08 25.34 35.23
N ASP A 176 26.87 24.85 34.92
CA ASP A 176 26.11 23.90 35.73
C ASP A 176 26.22 22.49 35.20
N ALA A 177 27.15 21.73 35.77
CA ALA A 177 27.37 20.33 35.36
C ALA A 177 26.11 19.45 35.47
N SER A 178 25.15 19.79 36.33
CA SER A 178 23.91 19.01 36.53
C SER A 178 22.93 19.18 35.34
N SER A 179 23.03 20.26 34.58
CA SER A 179 22.18 20.56 33.43
C SER A 179 22.64 19.90 32.11
N ILE A 180 23.92 19.50 32.02
CA ILE A 180 24.53 18.94 30.83
C ILE A 180 23.86 17.62 30.43
N GLY A 181 23.68 16.71 31.39
CA GLY A 181 23.08 15.38 31.14
C GLY A 181 21.66 15.45 30.59
N PRO A 182 20.73 16.16 31.22
CA PRO A 182 19.38 16.34 30.72
C PRO A 182 19.32 16.96 29.31
N ALA A 183 20.11 18.01 29.03
CA ALA A 183 20.14 18.66 27.71
C ALA A 183 20.66 17.73 26.61
N MET A 184 21.71 16.95 26.90
CA MET A 184 22.21 15.91 25.99
C MET A 184 21.17 14.82 25.76
N SER A 185 20.43 14.41 26.80
CA SER A 185 19.37 13.41 26.67
C SER A 185 18.32 13.86 25.66
N VAL A 186 17.81 15.09 25.77
CA VAL A 186 16.85 15.66 24.80
C VAL A 186 17.42 15.59 23.38
N ALA A 187 18.68 15.99 23.18
CA ALA A 187 19.31 15.96 21.87
C ALA A 187 19.36 14.56 21.24
N LEU A 188 19.67 13.54 22.03
CA LEU A 188 19.78 12.16 21.56
C LEU A 188 18.41 11.49 21.36
N VAL A 189 17.48 11.72 22.31
CA VAL A 189 16.16 11.10 22.27
C VAL A 189 15.30 11.65 21.13
N THR A 190 15.42 12.94 20.80
CA THR A 190 14.71 13.52 19.63
C THR A 190 15.17 12.88 18.31
N THR A 191 16.47 12.66 18.16
CA THR A 191 17.02 11.97 16.96
C THR A 191 16.57 10.51 16.90
N LEU A 192 16.54 9.81 18.02
CA LEU A 192 16.00 8.45 18.13
C LEU A 192 14.54 8.42 17.66
N TYR A 193 13.68 9.29 18.17
CA TYR A 193 12.27 9.35 17.79
C TYR A 193 12.08 9.65 16.31
N GLY A 194 12.83 10.61 15.76
CA GLY A 194 12.80 10.91 14.33
C GLY A 194 13.15 9.71 13.47
N SER A 195 14.18 8.96 13.87
CA SER A 195 14.61 7.75 13.18
C SER A 195 13.60 6.61 13.28
N LEU A 196 12.96 6.42 14.45
CA LEU A 196 11.91 5.42 14.63
C LEU A 196 10.66 5.74 13.80
N ILE A 197 10.22 7.00 13.79
CA ILE A 197 9.09 7.44 12.96
C ILE A 197 9.37 7.12 11.48
N ALA A 198 10.53 7.52 10.98
CA ALA A 198 10.87 7.32 9.57
C ALA A 198 11.03 5.86 9.19
N ASN A 199 11.90 5.15 9.90
CA ASN A 199 12.40 3.85 9.41
C ASN A 199 11.56 2.66 9.90
N TRP A 200 10.89 2.80 11.03
CA TRP A 200 10.09 1.71 11.58
C TRP A 200 8.59 1.85 11.30
N LEU A 201 8.09 3.09 11.15
CA LEU A 201 6.67 3.33 10.90
C LEU A 201 6.41 3.77 9.46
N CYS A 202 6.97 4.89 9.04
CA CYS A 202 6.56 5.55 7.79
C CYS A 202 7.07 4.86 6.53
N ASN A 203 8.36 4.54 6.44
CA ASN A 203 8.95 3.89 5.28
C ASN A 203 8.36 2.50 4.99
N PRO A 204 8.19 1.58 5.97
CA PRO A 204 7.54 0.30 5.72
C PRO A 204 6.08 0.47 5.27
N THR A 205 5.35 1.42 5.88
CA THR A 205 3.97 1.72 5.50
C THR A 205 3.88 2.22 4.05
N ALA A 206 4.70 3.21 3.67
CA ALA A 206 4.75 3.74 2.32
C ALA A 206 5.13 2.66 1.29
N SER A 207 6.14 1.84 1.60
CA SER A 207 6.58 0.75 0.73
C SER A 207 5.48 -0.29 0.52
N LYS A 208 4.77 -0.68 1.58
CA LYS A 208 3.66 -1.63 1.48
C LYS A 208 2.50 -1.09 0.66
N LEU A 209 2.15 0.18 0.87
CA LEU A 209 1.11 0.84 0.08
C LEU A 209 1.48 0.92 -1.40
N LYS A 210 2.77 1.14 -1.74
CA LYS A 210 3.25 1.10 -3.13
C LYS A 210 3.06 -0.28 -3.76
N VAL A 211 3.52 -1.33 -3.08
CA VAL A 211 3.38 -2.72 -3.57
C VAL A 211 1.92 -3.08 -3.78
N ASN A 212 1.04 -2.70 -2.84
CA ASN A 212 -0.39 -2.95 -2.98
C ASN A 212 -0.99 -2.19 -4.17
N ASN A 213 -0.60 -0.93 -4.37
CA ASN A 213 -1.05 -0.13 -5.51
C ASN A 213 -0.58 -0.71 -6.85
N GLU A 214 0.68 -1.09 -6.97
CA GLU A 214 1.23 -1.70 -8.19
C GLU A 214 0.51 -3.01 -8.55
N ARG A 215 0.21 -3.83 -7.54
CA ARG A 215 -0.55 -5.07 -7.72
C ARG A 215 -1.98 -4.81 -8.18
N GLU A 216 -2.67 -3.85 -7.55
CA GLU A 216 -4.05 -3.49 -7.93
C GLU A 216 -4.10 -2.91 -9.34
N VAL A 217 -3.16 -2.05 -9.72
CA VAL A 217 -3.03 -1.50 -11.08
C VAL A 217 -2.86 -2.63 -12.10
N ALA A 218 -1.93 -3.56 -11.87
CA ALA A 218 -1.70 -4.68 -12.78
C ALA A 218 -2.95 -5.56 -12.98
N ILE A 219 -3.72 -5.82 -11.91
CA ILE A 219 -4.99 -6.56 -12.03
C ILE A 219 -6.03 -5.78 -12.83
N LYS A 220 -6.14 -4.47 -12.63
CA LYS A 220 -7.08 -3.63 -13.38
C LYS A 220 -6.71 -3.53 -14.86
N GLU A 221 -5.42 -3.42 -15.19
CA GLU A 221 -4.94 -3.46 -16.57
C GLU A 221 -5.28 -4.80 -17.24
N MET A 222 -5.07 -5.90 -16.52
CA MET A 222 -5.45 -7.24 -17.00
C MET A 222 -6.95 -7.35 -17.26
N ILE A 223 -7.80 -6.78 -16.40
CA ILE A 223 -9.25 -6.73 -16.61
C ILE A 223 -9.59 -5.94 -17.88
N VAL A 224 -8.97 -4.78 -18.12
CA VAL A 224 -9.20 -3.98 -19.33
C VAL A 224 -8.88 -4.79 -20.58
N GLU A 225 -7.69 -5.42 -20.63
CA GLU A 225 -7.28 -6.24 -21.77
C GLU A 225 -8.21 -7.44 -21.98
N GLY A 226 -8.62 -8.10 -20.90
CA GLY A 226 -9.56 -9.22 -20.97
C GLY A 226 -10.92 -8.83 -21.54
N LEU A 227 -11.49 -7.72 -21.07
CA LEU A 227 -12.79 -7.22 -21.53
C LEU A 227 -12.76 -6.78 -23.01
N LEU A 228 -11.70 -6.12 -23.42
CA LEU A 228 -11.52 -5.75 -24.84
C LEU A 228 -11.36 -6.98 -25.74
N SER A 229 -10.66 -8.01 -25.27
CA SER A 229 -10.55 -9.28 -25.97
C SER A 229 -11.90 -10.01 -26.08
N ILE A 230 -12.75 -9.96 -25.05
CA ILE A 230 -14.13 -10.48 -25.10
C ILE A 230 -14.94 -9.70 -26.13
N GLN A 231 -14.88 -8.37 -26.11
CA GLN A 231 -15.59 -7.52 -27.04
C GLN A 231 -15.18 -7.77 -28.50
N ALA A 232 -13.89 -8.03 -28.73
CA ALA A 232 -13.35 -8.39 -30.05
C ALA A 232 -13.74 -9.81 -30.50
N GLY A 233 -14.39 -10.62 -29.66
CA GLY A 233 -14.78 -11.98 -29.96
C GLY A 233 -13.60 -12.98 -30.05
N GLU A 234 -12.47 -12.68 -29.38
CA GLU A 234 -11.32 -13.56 -29.35
C GLU A 234 -11.63 -14.93 -28.73
N ASN A 235 -10.86 -15.95 -29.11
CA ASN A 235 -11.03 -17.28 -28.54
C ASN A 235 -10.63 -17.28 -27.05
N PRO A 236 -11.45 -17.86 -26.12
CA PRO A 236 -11.14 -17.93 -24.69
C PRO A 236 -9.73 -18.46 -24.38
N ARG A 237 -9.22 -19.44 -25.14
CA ARG A 237 -7.85 -19.94 -25.00
C ARG A 237 -6.79 -18.90 -25.36
N VAL A 238 -7.07 -18.05 -26.35
CA VAL A 238 -6.15 -16.96 -26.76
C VAL A 238 -6.17 -15.87 -25.69
N ILE A 239 -7.35 -15.54 -25.14
CA ILE A 239 -7.50 -14.61 -24.02
C ILE A 239 -6.71 -15.10 -22.80
N GLU A 240 -6.85 -16.38 -22.47
CA GLU A 240 -6.11 -16.99 -21.35
C GLU A 240 -4.59 -16.85 -21.52
N GLU A 241 -4.05 -17.23 -22.68
CA GLU A 241 -2.62 -17.11 -22.95
C GLU A 241 -2.13 -15.65 -22.92
N LYS A 242 -2.95 -14.72 -23.40
CA LYS A 242 -2.66 -13.28 -23.33
C LYS A 242 -2.62 -12.79 -21.88
N LEU A 243 -3.59 -13.20 -21.06
CA LEU A 243 -3.69 -12.79 -19.66
C LEU A 243 -2.66 -13.49 -18.75
N LYS A 244 -2.22 -14.71 -19.08
CA LYS A 244 -1.11 -15.38 -18.39
C LYS A 244 0.19 -14.57 -18.42
N SER A 245 0.39 -13.70 -19.41
CA SER A 245 1.57 -12.83 -19.48
C SER A 245 1.65 -11.80 -18.34
N PHE A 246 0.54 -11.52 -17.66
CA PHE A 246 0.50 -10.68 -16.45
C PHE A 246 0.91 -11.43 -15.18
N LEU A 247 1.02 -12.76 -15.23
CA LEU A 247 1.37 -13.61 -14.11
C LEU A 247 2.87 -13.88 -14.05
N THR A 248 3.34 -14.22 -12.85
CA THR A 248 4.67 -14.83 -12.72
C THR A 248 4.68 -16.23 -13.34
N PRO A 249 5.82 -16.74 -13.83
CA PRO A 249 5.91 -18.08 -14.42
C PRO A 249 5.35 -19.21 -13.54
N GLN A 250 5.51 -19.07 -12.21
CA GLN A 250 4.98 -20.04 -11.24
C GLN A 250 3.44 -20.00 -11.17
N ALA A 251 2.86 -18.81 -11.14
CA ALA A 251 1.40 -18.64 -11.08
C ALA A 251 0.73 -19.03 -12.42
N ALA A 252 1.41 -18.79 -13.56
CA ALA A 252 0.94 -19.21 -14.89
C ALA A 252 0.92 -20.75 -15.03
N GLY A 253 1.90 -21.46 -14.46
CA GLY A 253 1.94 -22.93 -14.49
C GLY A 253 0.80 -23.59 -13.71
N SER A 254 0.43 -23.03 -12.56
CA SER A 254 -0.67 -23.58 -11.73
C SER A 254 -2.05 -23.45 -12.36
N LEU A 255 -2.27 -22.51 -13.28
CA LEU A 255 -3.51 -22.41 -14.08
C LEU A 255 -3.60 -23.48 -15.15
N GLY A 256 -2.46 -23.92 -15.74
CA GLY A 256 -2.43 -24.95 -16.77
C GLY A 256 -2.68 -26.37 -16.25
N GLU A 257 -2.20 -26.70 -15.05
CA GLU A 257 -2.38 -28.02 -14.45
C GLU A 257 -3.82 -28.28 -13.97
N GLY A 258 -4.62 -27.23 -13.69
CA GLY A 258 -6.02 -27.36 -13.31
C GLY A 258 -6.95 -27.80 -14.46
N ASP A 259 -6.63 -27.44 -15.70
CA ASP A 259 -7.45 -27.77 -16.88
C ASP A 259 -7.14 -29.18 -17.44
N GLU A 260 -5.90 -29.67 -17.30
CA GLU A 260 -5.56 -31.04 -17.73
C GLU A 260 -6.20 -32.11 -16.82
N ALA A 261 -6.41 -31.79 -15.52
CA ALA A 261 -7.08 -32.69 -14.59
C ALA A 261 -8.61 -32.80 -14.81
N ALA A 262 -9.25 -31.75 -15.36
CA ALA A 262 -10.68 -31.72 -15.66
C ALA A 262 -11.02 -32.28 -17.07
N GLY A 263 -10.07 -32.35 -17.98
CA GLY A 263 -10.22 -32.85 -19.34
C GLY A 263 -9.94 -34.37 -19.53
N GLY A 264 -9.52 -35.06 -18.48
CA GLY A 264 -9.12 -36.46 -18.52
C GLY A 264 -10.23 -37.50 -18.17
N GLU A 265 -11.45 -37.07 -17.87
CA GLU A 265 -12.60 -37.94 -17.57
C GLU A 265 -13.77 -37.67 -18.51
N ALA A 266 -13.56 -37.87 -19.83
CA ALA A 266 -14.66 -37.91 -20.79
C ALA A 266 -14.41 -38.99 -21.89
#